data_5c62096f1a41f2f1e2b48dc4217f4d43
#
_entry.id   5c62096f1a41f2f1e2b48dc4217f4d43
#
_cell.length_a   1.000
_cell.length_b   1.000
_cell.length_c   1.000
_cell.angle_alpha   90.00
_cell.angle_beta   90.00
_cell.angle_gamma   90.00
#
_symmetry.space_group_name_H-M   'P 1'
#
loop_
_entity.id
_entity.type
_entity.pdbx_description
1 polymer ?
#
loop_
_entity_poly.entity_id
_entity_poly.type
_entity_poly.pdbx_seq_one_letter_code
_entity_poly.pdbx_strand_id
1 'polypeptide(L)'
;GMDYADCIMCVSELTRRTVIEQYHQNPKKVFAMHNAVYPLSQEYQDIPRPDHSKEKIVTFLGRITMQKGPEYFVEAASLVLQRARNIRFVMAGSGDMMDAMINLAAERGIADRFHFPGFMKGKQVYEVYKNSDVFVMPSVSEPFGIAPLEAMQCGTPSIISKQSGCGEILDKVIKTDYWDI
;
A
#
# COMPACT_ATOMS: atom_id res chain seq x y z
N GLY A 1 21.61 -20.92 -5.99
CA GLY A 1 20.67 -19.86 -6.26
C GLY A 1 20.06 -19.93 -7.66
N MET A 2 19.74 -18.79 -8.22
CA MET A 2 19.03 -18.67 -9.50
C MET A 2 19.73 -19.34 -10.68
N ASP A 3 21.06 -19.40 -10.70
CA ASP A 3 21.83 -19.99 -11.80
C ASP A 3 21.57 -21.52 -12.01
N TYR A 4 21.30 -22.21 -10.91
CA TYR A 4 21.05 -23.66 -10.88
C TYR A 4 19.56 -24.03 -10.95
N ALA A 5 18.67 -23.02 -11.02
CA ALA A 5 17.26 -23.28 -11.14
C ALA A 5 16.86 -23.54 -12.59
N ASP A 6 16.04 -24.57 -12.83
CA ASP A 6 15.48 -24.87 -14.13
C ASP A 6 14.43 -23.84 -14.56
N CYS A 7 13.69 -23.26 -13.57
CA CYS A 7 12.67 -22.28 -13.78
C CYS A 7 12.70 -21.26 -12.62
N ILE A 8 12.49 -19.98 -12.93
CA ILE A 8 12.37 -18.88 -11.96
C ILE A 8 11.01 -18.26 -12.14
N MET A 9 10.21 -18.25 -11.07
CA MET A 9 8.90 -17.62 -11.04
C MET A 9 8.95 -16.31 -10.28
N CYS A 10 8.57 -15.22 -10.94
CA CYS A 10 8.52 -13.87 -10.39
C CYS A 10 7.07 -13.46 -10.20
N VAL A 11 6.79 -12.67 -9.14
CA VAL A 11 5.42 -12.26 -8.81
C VAL A 11 4.87 -11.12 -9.68
N SER A 12 5.70 -10.56 -10.59
CA SER A 12 5.33 -9.49 -11.51
C SER A 12 6.31 -9.42 -12.69
N GLU A 13 5.93 -8.76 -13.77
CA GLU A 13 6.84 -8.44 -14.88
C GLU A 13 7.93 -7.44 -14.43
N LEU A 14 7.61 -6.55 -13.48
CA LEU A 14 8.59 -5.69 -12.84
C LEU A 14 9.72 -6.51 -12.20
N THR A 15 9.37 -7.50 -11.38
CA THR A 15 10.35 -8.39 -10.74
C THR A 15 11.06 -9.28 -11.78
N ARG A 16 10.32 -9.76 -12.79
CA ARG A 16 10.90 -10.55 -13.87
C ARG A 16 11.98 -9.78 -14.63
N ARG A 17 11.72 -8.53 -14.98
CA ARG A 17 12.73 -7.65 -15.62
C ARG A 17 13.95 -7.47 -14.72
N THR A 18 13.77 -7.20 -13.44
CA THR A 18 14.87 -7.08 -12.48
C THR A 18 15.74 -8.35 -12.47
N VAL A 19 15.12 -9.54 -12.45
CA VAL A 19 15.84 -10.83 -12.45
C VAL A 19 16.63 -11.03 -13.74
N ILE A 20 16.10 -10.65 -14.88
CA ILE A 20 16.79 -10.78 -16.17
C ILE A 20 17.91 -9.74 -16.28
N GLU A 21 17.64 -8.47 -16.01
CA GLU A 21 18.54 -7.35 -16.31
C GLU A 21 19.63 -7.20 -15.24
N GLN A 22 19.27 -7.25 -13.96
CA GLN A 22 20.22 -7.01 -12.86
C GLN A 22 20.93 -8.29 -12.40
N TYR A 23 20.23 -9.44 -12.41
CA TYR A 23 20.82 -10.73 -12.03
C TYR A 23 21.26 -11.56 -13.22
N HIS A 24 21.16 -11.01 -14.45
CA HIS A 24 21.64 -11.61 -15.70
C HIS A 24 21.14 -13.03 -15.96
N GLN A 25 19.89 -13.31 -15.56
CA GLN A 25 19.31 -14.64 -15.75
C GLN A 25 18.78 -14.82 -17.17
N ASN A 26 18.85 -16.06 -17.67
CA ASN A 26 18.34 -16.39 -19.01
C ASN A 26 16.81 -16.15 -19.07
N PRO A 27 16.33 -15.25 -19.97
CA PRO A 27 14.91 -14.93 -20.09
C PRO A 27 13.99 -16.13 -20.35
N LYS A 28 14.54 -17.21 -20.98
CA LYS A 28 13.76 -18.42 -21.30
C LYS A 28 13.34 -19.23 -20.07
N LYS A 29 14.01 -19.03 -18.91
CA LYS A 29 13.68 -19.74 -17.67
C LYS A 29 13.00 -18.83 -16.63
N VAL A 30 12.77 -17.55 -16.94
CA VAL A 30 12.17 -16.57 -16.00
C VAL A 30 10.75 -16.24 -16.46
N PHE A 31 9.78 -16.50 -15.60
CA PHE A 31 8.35 -16.31 -15.88
C PHE A 31 7.72 -15.40 -14.82
N ALA A 32 6.79 -14.53 -15.25
CA ALA A 32 5.95 -13.79 -14.32
C ALA A 32 4.66 -14.58 -14.04
N MET A 33 4.32 -14.68 -12.75
CA MET A 33 3.06 -15.23 -12.28
C MET A 33 2.55 -14.34 -11.16
N HIS A 34 1.51 -13.58 -11.45
CA HIS A 34 0.96 -12.61 -10.49
C HIS A 34 0.34 -13.31 -9.28
N ASN A 35 0.50 -12.69 -8.12
CA ASN A 35 -0.19 -13.13 -6.92
C ASN A 35 -1.70 -12.88 -7.06
N ALA A 36 -2.49 -13.69 -6.36
CA ALA A 36 -3.92 -13.51 -6.23
C ALA A 36 -4.29 -13.26 -4.76
N VAL A 37 -5.48 -12.74 -4.54
CA VAL A 37 -6.11 -12.65 -3.23
C VAL A 37 -7.31 -13.58 -3.19
N TYR A 38 -7.56 -14.17 -2.02
CA TYR A 38 -8.79 -14.94 -1.82
C TYR A 38 -10.01 -14.01 -1.89
N PRO A 39 -11.15 -14.49 -2.42
CA PRO A 39 -12.41 -13.76 -2.31
C PRO A 39 -12.71 -13.41 -0.85
N LEU A 40 -13.26 -12.21 -0.65
CA LEU A 40 -13.63 -11.75 0.68
C LEU A 40 -14.67 -12.71 1.28
N SER A 41 -14.40 -13.24 2.49
CA SER A 41 -15.35 -14.11 3.19
C SER A 41 -16.63 -13.35 3.55
N GLN A 42 -17.74 -14.06 3.74
CA GLN A 42 -19.02 -13.45 4.10
C GLN A 42 -18.91 -12.60 5.36
N GLU A 43 -18.19 -13.09 6.38
CA GLU A 43 -17.95 -12.36 7.62
C GLU A 43 -17.34 -10.97 7.38
N TYR A 44 -16.45 -10.86 6.40
CA TYR A 44 -15.78 -9.59 6.08
C TYR A 44 -16.61 -8.73 5.11
N GLN A 45 -17.45 -9.35 4.26
CA GLN A 45 -18.41 -8.64 3.44
C GLN A 45 -19.43 -7.87 4.28
N ASP A 46 -19.87 -8.47 5.38
CA ASP A 46 -20.89 -7.94 6.29
C ASP A 46 -20.36 -6.83 7.23
N ILE A 47 -19.07 -6.53 7.23
CA ILE A 47 -18.52 -5.37 7.96
C ILE A 47 -19.18 -4.09 7.39
N PRO A 48 -19.88 -3.31 8.22
CA PRO A 48 -20.54 -2.10 7.74
C PRO A 48 -19.51 -1.05 7.31
N ARG A 49 -19.83 -0.29 6.28
CA ARG A 49 -19.08 0.88 5.88
C ARG A 49 -19.70 2.10 6.56
N PRO A 50 -18.94 2.83 7.42
CA PRO A 50 -19.48 4.00 8.09
C PRO A 50 -19.71 5.16 7.12
N ASP A 51 -20.58 6.08 7.51
CA ASP A 51 -20.79 7.33 6.78
C ASP A 51 -19.69 8.34 7.12
N HIS A 52 -18.82 8.60 6.15
CA HIS A 52 -17.74 9.60 6.22
C HIS A 52 -18.12 10.91 5.51
N SER A 53 -19.39 11.30 5.55
CA SER A 53 -19.85 12.56 4.92
C SER A 53 -19.18 13.81 5.52
N LYS A 54 -18.81 13.76 6.79
CA LYS A 54 -18.21 14.90 7.51
C LYS A 54 -16.69 14.90 7.52
N GLU A 55 -16.04 13.72 7.55
CA GLU A 55 -14.59 13.59 7.61
C GLU A 55 -14.16 12.40 6.75
N LYS A 56 -13.21 12.60 5.84
CA LYS A 56 -12.68 11.55 4.97
C LYS A 56 -11.49 10.87 5.60
N ILE A 57 -11.36 9.56 5.38
CA ILE A 57 -10.26 8.75 5.92
C ILE A 57 -9.36 8.26 4.79
N VAL A 58 -8.10 8.63 4.87
CA VAL A 58 -7.04 8.17 3.97
C VAL A 58 -6.11 7.24 4.75
N THR A 59 -5.87 6.05 4.23
CA THR A 59 -5.18 4.98 4.97
C THR A 59 -3.94 4.47 4.26
N PHE A 60 -2.87 4.35 5.03
CA PHE A 60 -1.71 3.49 4.77
C PHE A 60 -1.83 2.26 5.67
N LEU A 61 -1.63 1.07 5.12
CA LEU A 61 -1.59 -0.18 5.89
C LEU A 61 -0.46 -1.07 5.38
N GLY A 62 0.46 -1.43 6.28
CA GLY A 62 1.59 -2.29 5.96
C GLY A 62 2.73 -2.20 6.94
N ARG A 63 3.87 -2.78 6.58
CA ARG A 63 5.10 -2.59 7.35
C ARG A 63 5.56 -1.13 7.25
N ILE A 64 5.88 -0.52 8.38
CA ILE A 64 6.35 0.87 8.44
C ILE A 64 7.87 0.87 8.34
N THR A 65 8.35 0.70 7.10
CA THR A 65 9.77 0.56 6.75
C THR A 65 10.06 1.39 5.50
N MET A 66 11.31 1.72 5.25
CA MET A 66 11.75 2.54 4.12
C MET A 66 11.22 2.02 2.77
N GLN A 67 11.16 0.70 2.58
CA GLN A 67 10.63 0.07 1.36
C GLN A 67 9.18 0.48 1.05
N LYS A 68 8.37 0.69 2.09
CA LYS A 68 6.95 1.03 1.97
C LYS A 68 6.68 2.53 1.84
N GLY A 69 7.71 3.37 1.99
CA GLY A 69 7.65 4.81 1.81
C GLY A 69 6.68 5.54 2.76
N PRO A 70 6.67 5.22 4.08
CA PRO A 70 5.73 5.85 5.00
C PRO A 70 5.95 7.36 5.12
N GLU A 71 7.17 7.85 4.92
CA GLU A 71 7.49 9.27 4.89
C GLU A 71 6.75 10.02 3.77
N TYR A 72 6.63 9.42 2.59
CA TYR A 72 5.87 10.02 1.48
C TYR A 72 4.38 10.14 1.81
N PHE A 73 3.84 9.19 2.58
CA PHE A 73 2.46 9.28 3.06
C PHE A 73 2.25 10.45 4.03
N VAL A 74 3.18 10.68 4.96
CA VAL A 74 3.11 11.82 5.90
C VAL A 74 3.29 13.15 5.17
N GLU A 75 4.24 13.25 4.24
CA GLU A 75 4.45 14.45 3.44
C GLU A 75 3.25 14.77 2.56
N ALA A 76 2.68 13.76 1.88
CA ALA A 76 1.45 13.93 1.10
C ALA A 76 0.30 14.43 1.98
N ALA A 77 0.14 13.87 3.19
CA ALA A 77 -0.87 14.31 4.14
C ALA A 77 -0.71 15.79 4.51
N SER A 78 0.53 16.24 4.72
CA SER A 78 0.83 17.65 5.00
C SER A 78 0.37 18.57 3.85
N LEU A 79 0.64 18.18 2.60
CA LEU A 79 0.24 18.95 1.43
C LEU A 79 -1.29 18.95 1.23
N VAL A 80 -1.94 17.82 1.46
CA VAL A 80 -3.41 17.70 1.34
C VAL A 80 -4.11 18.56 2.38
N LEU A 81 -3.63 18.56 3.63
CA LEU A 81 -4.24 19.33 4.73
C LEU A 81 -4.13 20.85 4.57
N GLN A 82 -3.22 21.35 3.71
CA GLN A 82 -3.18 22.75 3.31
C GLN A 82 -4.39 23.14 2.44
N ARG A 83 -5.01 22.18 1.75
CA ARG A 83 -6.12 22.39 0.80
C ARG A 83 -7.46 21.90 1.33
N ALA A 84 -7.47 20.85 2.15
CA ALA A 84 -8.68 20.20 2.66
C ALA A 84 -8.47 19.75 4.12
N ARG A 85 -9.23 20.34 5.05
CA ARG A 85 -9.04 20.13 6.50
C ARG A 85 -9.91 19.02 7.09
N ASN A 86 -10.91 18.54 6.37
CA ASN A 86 -11.84 17.50 6.84
C ASN A 86 -11.36 16.10 6.47
N ILE A 87 -10.06 15.86 6.61
CA ILE A 87 -9.42 14.58 6.31
C ILE A 87 -8.65 14.12 7.54
N ARG A 88 -8.76 12.83 7.81
CA ARG A 88 -7.97 12.10 8.81
C ARG A 88 -7.11 11.05 8.11
N PHE A 89 -5.92 10.87 8.61
CA PHE A 89 -4.96 9.89 8.10
C PHE A 89 -4.80 8.76 9.10
N VAL A 90 -4.79 7.54 8.60
CA VAL A 90 -4.54 6.33 9.40
C VAL A 90 -3.27 5.66 8.87
N MET A 91 -2.28 5.47 9.73
CA MET A 91 -1.09 4.69 9.42
C MET A 91 -1.09 3.43 10.28
N ALA A 92 -1.63 2.35 9.73
CA ALA A 92 -1.77 1.06 10.39
C ALA A 92 -0.59 0.14 10.05
N GLY A 93 -0.02 -0.50 11.07
CA GLY A 93 1.09 -1.42 10.92
C GLY A 93 2.14 -1.27 12.01
N SER A 94 3.29 -1.88 11.78
CA SER A 94 4.46 -1.76 12.64
C SER A 94 5.75 -1.79 11.80
N GLY A 95 6.83 -1.28 12.34
CA GLY A 95 8.13 -1.25 11.69
C GLY A 95 9.09 -0.30 12.40
N ASP A 96 10.32 -0.32 11.95
CA ASP A 96 11.43 0.46 12.50
C ASP A 96 11.29 1.99 12.30
N MET A 97 10.43 2.41 11.38
CA MET A 97 10.17 3.83 11.11
C MET A 97 8.95 4.39 11.87
N MET A 98 8.24 3.61 12.71
CA MET A 98 7.02 4.08 13.38
C MET A 98 7.25 5.38 14.17
N ASP A 99 8.24 5.39 15.06
CA ASP A 99 8.54 6.55 15.90
C ASP A 99 8.95 7.76 15.04
N ALA A 100 9.71 7.53 13.99
CA ALA A 100 10.09 8.57 13.04
C ALA A 100 8.86 9.19 12.34
N MET A 101 7.86 8.39 11.97
CA MET A 101 6.63 8.89 11.32
C MET A 101 5.76 9.69 12.29
N ILE A 102 5.67 9.27 13.55
CA ILE A 102 4.96 10.04 14.58
C ILE A 102 5.63 11.41 14.78
N ASN A 103 6.96 11.41 14.88
CA ASN A 103 7.73 12.66 15.01
C ASN A 103 7.59 13.55 13.76
N LEU A 104 7.68 12.99 12.57
CA LEU A 104 7.49 13.74 11.33
C LEU A 104 6.10 14.38 11.24
N ALA A 105 5.03 13.65 11.62
CA ALA A 105 3.69 14.21 11.68
C ALA A 105 3.59 15.39 12.67
N ALA A 106 4.27 15.31 13.81
CA ALA A 106 4.35 16.38 14.78
C ALA A 106 5.15 17.59 14.26
N GLU A 107 6.29 17.37 13.61
CA GLU A 107 7.11 18.41 12.98
C GLU A 107 6.35 19.16 11.87
N ARG A 108 5.50 18.46 11.10
CA ARG A 108 4.63 19.04 10.09
C ARG A 108 3.39 19.73 10.68
N GLY A 109 3.16 19.64 12.02
CA GLY A 109 2.02 20.24 12.71
C GLY A 109 0.68 19.56 12.36
N ILE A 110 0.68 18.28 12.02
CA ILE A 110 -0.50 17.51 11.59
C ILE A 110 -0.75 16.26 12.45
N ALA A 111 -0.08 16.11 13.58
CA ALA A 111 -0.21 14.91 14.43
C ALA A 111 -1.66 14.70 14.92
N ASP A 112 -2.45 15.77 15.15
CA ASP A 112 -3.85 15.70 15.52
C ASP A 112 -4.76 15.12 14.41
N ARG A 113 -4.26 15.04 13.19
CA ARG A 113 -4.94 14.47 12.01
C ARG A 113 -4.52 13.03 11.73
N PHE A 114 -3.55 12.51 12.45
CA PHE A 114 -3.07 11.14 12.31
C PHE A 114 -3.61 10.23 13.40
N HIS A 115 -3.88 8.99 13.02
CA HIS A 115 -4.14 7.88 13.92
C HIS A 115 -3.16 6.74 13.60
N PHE A 116 -2.44 6.27 14.62
CA PHE A 116 -1.45 5.20 14.55
C PHE A 116 -1.94 4.00 15.39
N PRO A 117 -2.82 3.14 14.85
CA PRO A 117 -3.42 2.05 15.64
C PRO A 117 -2.44 0.89 15.92
N GLY A 118 -1.23 0.91 15.33
CA GLY A 118 -0.28 -0.17 15.46
C GLY A 118 -0.56 -1.35 14.53
N PHE A 119 -0.02 -2.52 14.87
CA PHE A 119 -0.14 -3.74 14.07
C PHE A 119 -1.58 -4.28 14.07
N MET A 120 -2.07 -4.62 12.87
CA MET A 120 -3.40 -5.15 12.64
C MET A 120 -3.36 -6.56 12.07
N LYS A 121 -4.34 -7.41 12.41
CA LYS A 121 -4.45 -8.79 11.90
C LYS A 121 -5.90 -9.24 11.73
N GLY A 122 -6.09 -10.19 10.83
CA GLY A 122 -7.40 -10.81 10.59
C GLY A 122 -8.48 -9.76 10.28
N LYS A 123 -9.60 -9.82 10.98
CA LYS A 123 -10.75 -8.94 10.78
C LYS A 123 -10.41 -7.44 10.89
N GLN A 124 -9.49 -7.06 11.77
CA GLN A 124 -9.08 -5.67 11.95
C GLN A 124 -8.55 -5.03 10.66
N VAL A 125 -7.85 -5.80 9.82
CA VAL A 125 -7.34 -5.32 8.52
C VAL A 125 -8.51 -4.92 7.61
N TYR A 126 -9.53 -5.76 7.53
CA TYR A 126 -10.71 -5.50 6.70
C TYR A 126 -11.58 -4.37 7.27
N GLU A 127 -11.66 -4.25 8.60
CA GLU A 127 -12.30 -3.10 9.25
C GLU A 127 -11.60 -1.78 8.90
N VAL A 128 -10.27 -1.76 8.90
CA VAL A 128 -9.50 -0.59 8.47
C VAL A 128 -9.79 -0.24 7.01
N TYR A 129 -9.75 -1.22 6.09
CA TYR A 129 -10.08 -0.96 4.69
C TYR A 129 -11.52 -0.45 4.51
N LYS A 130 -12.50 -1.11 5.14
CA LYS A 130 -13.93 -0.70 5.08
C LYS A 130 -14.17 0.70 5.65
N ASN A 131 -13.38 1.11 6.65
CA ASN A 131 -13.40 2.43 7.25
C ASN A 131 -12.61 3.49 6.46
N SER A 132 -12.04 3.14 5.30
CA SER A 132 -11.23 4.06 4.51
C SER A 132 -11.98 4.56 3.28
N ASP A 133 -11.83 5.83 2.96
CA ASP A 133 -12.29 6.41 1.68
C ASP A 133 -11.26 6.21 0.57
N VAL A 134 -9.97 6.19 0.93
CA VAL A 134 -8.84 5.95 0.01
C VAL A 134 -7.76 5.16 0.73
N PHE A 135 -7.21 4.17 0.05
CA PHE A 135 -6.01 3.46 0.46
C PHE A 135 -4.81 3.97 -0.34
N VAL A 136 -3.68 4.22 0.31
CA VAL A 136 -2.46 4.72 -0.33
C VAL A 136 -1.28 3.79 -0.04
N MET A 137 -0.60 3.32 -1.09
CA MET A 137 0.60 2.51 -0.99
C MET A 137 1.76 3.18 -1.76
N PRO A 138 2.52 4.10 -1.11
CA PRO A 138 3.58 4.88 -1.74
C PRO A 138 4.92 4.11 -1.74
N SER A 139 4.90 2.81 -1.95
CA SER A 139 6.09 1.97 -1.84
C SER A 139 7.17 2.39 -2.85
N VAL A 140 8.39 2.54 -2.37
CA VAL A 140 9.58 2.81 -3.18
C VAL A 140 9.90 1.62 -4.08
N SER A 141 9.67 0.41 -3.56
CA SER A 141 9.86 -0.85 -4.30
C SER A 141 8.87 -1.89 -3.76
N GLU A 142 7.98 -2.34 -4.61
CA GLU A 142 6.97 -3.33 -4.26
C GLU A 142 6.94 -4.44 -5.31
N PRO A 143 7.48 -5.63 -5.01
CA PRO A 143 7.52 -6.74 -5.96
C PRO A 143 6.15 -7.08 -6.55
N PHE A 144 5.10 -7.03 -5.74
CA PHE A 144 3.73 -7.17 -6.20
C PHE A 144 2.79 -6.19 -5.47
N GLY A 145 2.52 -6.39 -4.17
CA GLY A 145 1.61 -5.58 -3.37
C GLY A 145 0.19 -6.15 -3.34
N ILE A 146 -0.11 -6.97 -2.34
CA ILE A 146 -1.45 -7.57 -2.14
C ILE A 146 -2.42 -6.55 -1.52
N ALA A 147 -1.94 -5.67 -0.66
CA ALA A 147 -2.77 -4.72 0.10
C ALA A 147 -3.73 -3.86 -0.76
N PRO A 148 -3.35 -3.33 -1.94
CA PRO A 148 -4.30 -2.63 -2.80
C PRO A 148 -5.45 -3.51 -3.30
N LEU A 149 -5.19 -4.80 -3.58
CA LEU A 149 -6.23 -5.73 -4.00
C LEU A 149 -7.22 -6.01 -2.85
N GLU A 150 -6.72 -6.19 -1.64
CA GLU A 150 -7.55 -6.37 -0.43
C GLU A 150 -8.40 -5.13 -0.16
N ALA A 151 -7.83 -3.94 -0.26
CA ALA A 151 -8.56 -2.68 -0.11
C ALA A 151 -9.68 -2.56 -1.15
N MET A 152 -9.40 -2.86 -2.41
CA MET A 152 -10.38 -2.81 -3.49
C MET A 152 -11.49 -3.85 -3.35
N GLN A 153 -11.20 -5.05 -2.82
CA GLN A 153 -12.23 -6.03 -2.46
C GLN A 153 -13.18 -5.49 -1.37
N CYS A 154 -12.68 -4.64 -0.48
CA CYS A 154 -13.48 -3.94 0.52
C CYS A 154 -14.22 -2.72 -0.03
N GLY A 155 -14.11 -2.42 -1.32
CA GLY A 155 -14.72 -1.25 -1.97
C GLY A 155 -13.95 0.05 -1.73
N THR A 156 -12.69 -0.02 -1.31
CA THR A 156 -11.84 1.14 -1.04
C THR A 156 -10.89 1.37 -2.21
N PRO A 157 -11.01 2.49 -2.93
CA PRO A 157 -10.13 2.83 -4.04
C PRO A 157 -8.69 2.98 -3.58
N SER A 158 -7.75 2.67 -4.46
CA SER A 158 -6.34 2.65 -4.12
C SER A 158 -5.52 3.62 -4.98
N ILE A 159 -4.55 4.29 -4.34
CA ILE A 159 -3.46 5.02 -5.00
C ILE A 159 -2.18 4.23 -4.74
N ILE A 160 -1.45 3.90 -5.79
CA ILE A 160 -0.23 3.11 -5.69
C ILE A 160 0.94 3.79 -6.40
N SER A 161 2.16 3.51 -5.96
CA SER A 161 3.34 3.90 -6.73
C SER A 161 3.45 3.07 -8.01
N LYS A 162 4.01 3.66 -9.08
CA LYS A 162 4.33 2.96 -10.33
C LYS A 162 5.33 1.82 -10.13
N GLN A 163 6.10 1.86 -9.04
CA GLN A 163 7.07 0.84 -8.64
C GLN A 163 6.43 -0.36 -7.94
N SER A 164 5.13 -0.56 -8.14
CA SER A 164 4.35 -1.67 -7.55
C SER A 164 3.91 -2.64 -8.64
N GLY A 165 4.29 -3.92 -8.50
CA GLY A 165 3.99 -4.97 -9.49
C GLY A 165 2.49 -5.22 -9.68
N CYS A 166 1.64 -5.02 -8.66
CA CYS A 166 0.18 -5.13 -8.81
C CYS A 166 -0.41 -4.10 -9.78
N GLY A 167 0.31 -3.01 -10.04
CA GLY A 167 -0.08 -2.03 -11.05
C GLY A 167 -0.18 -2.59 -12.47
N GLU A 168 0.44 -3.75 -12.74
CA GLU A 168 0.37 -4.41 -14.04
C GLU A 168 -1.02 -4.98 -14.35
N ILE A 169 -1.77 -5.34 -13.31
CA ILE A 169 -3.09 -5.98 -13.42
C ILE A 169 -4.25 -5.10 -12.93
N LEU A 170 -3.96 -3.94 -12.35
CA LEU A 170 -4.97 -3.03 -11.81
C LEU A 170 -5.20 -1.87 -12.77
N ASP A 171 -6.33 -1.90 -13.50
CA ASP A 171 -6.68 -0.85 -14.46
C ASP A 171 -7.34 0.38 -13.82
N LYS A 172 -8.00 0.18 -12.67
CA LYS A 172 -8.81 1.20 -11.98
C LYS A 172 -8.14 1.75 -10.73
N VAL A 173 -6.84 1.99 -10.77
CA VAL A 173 -6.07 2.60 -9.68
C VAL A 173 -5.33 3.83 -10.18
N ILE A 174 -5.11 4.79 -9.30
CA ILE A 174 -4.21 5.91 -9.58
C ILE A 174 -2.79 5.40 -9.37
N LYS A 175 -1.96 5.52 -10.42
CA LYS A 175 -0.53 5.15 -10.41
C LYS A 175 0.28 6.43 -10.50
N THR A 176 1.10 6.68 -9.50
CA THR A 176 1.95 7.88 -9.43
C THR A 176 3.37 7.51 -9.03
N ASP A 177 4.34 8.35 -9.30
CA ASP A 177 5.65 8.21 -8.70
C ASP A 177 5.54 8.51 -7.21
N TYR A 178 6.31 7.82 -6.37
CA TYR A 178 6.19 7.96 -4.91
C TYR A 178 6.66 9.33 -4.40
N TRP A 179 7.42 10.08 -5.21
CA TRP A 179 7.83 11.45 -4.93
C TRP A 179 6.88 12.53 -5.45
N ASP A 180 5.87 12.16 -6.27
CA ASP A 180 4.86 13.05 -6.84
C ASP A 180 3.51 12.98 -6.09
N ILE A 181 3.51 12.48 -4.87
CA ILE A 181 2.32 12.27 -4.04
C ILE A 181 1.78 13.58 -3.46
#